data_afad16673f2afa651c281c31b36ab74c
#
_entry.id   afad16673f2afa651c281c31b36ab74c
#
_cell.length_a   1.000
_cell.length_b   1.000
_cell.length_c   1.000
_cell.angle_alpha   90.00
_cell.angle_beta   90.00
_cell.angle_gamma   90.00
#
_symmetry.space_group_name_H-M   'P 1'
#
loop_
_entity.id
_entity.type
_entity.pdbx_description
1 polymer ?
#
loop_
_entity_poly.entity_id
_entity_poly.type
_entity_poly.pdbx_seq_one_letter_code
_entity_poly.pdbx_strand_id
1 'polypeptide(L)'
;MTPLIEVRSLSKFYPIKRAGRGARLHAVDDVDLTIGTGESVGLVGESGCGKSTMVRLLGRLIDPTAGQVLLGGEDLTAMTQAKFASSASRRRIQVVFQDATESLNPSFRAFQAIADPLKRLLGMNNGAEMDRRVRATAALVGLPEELLQRYPHQLSGGQRARVGIARAVAVEPSLLILDEPTSALDVSVQAVILRLLADLRARLAMSYLFVSHDLNVVRLLCSRVVVMYLGKIVEIAPAEMLFTAPRHPYTQALVAAIPDPARRGEARPRLDGSPTSPIDPDPNACRFYGRCPKGADICTTAMPPLRAVGPDHFAACHFALSPHGGTDER
;
A
#
# COMPACT_ATOMS: atom_id res chain seq x y z
N MET A 1 19.03 9.81 -9.20
CA MET A 1 17.73 10.26 -9.75
C MET A 1 16.82 10.64 -8.59
N THR A 2 16.08 11.73 -8.68
CA THR A 2 15.09 12.11 -7.66
C THR A 2 13.95 11.10 -7.65
N PRO A 3 13.57 10.50 -6.51
CA PRO A 3 12.45 9.57 -6.42
C PRO A 3 11.12 10.28 -6.78
N LEU A 4 10.15 9.53 -7.28
CA LEU A 4 8.80 10.05 -7.51
C LEU A 4 8.13 10.42 -6.19
N ILE A 5 8.17 9.50 -5.22
CA ILE A 5 7.70 9.73 -3.84
C ILE A 5 8.88 9.54 -2.90
N GLU A 6 8.99 10.47 -1.96
CA GLU A 6 9.92 10.36 -0.84
C GLU A 6 9.17 10.68 0.46
N VAL A 7 9.21 9.75 1.38
CA VAL A 7 8.62 9.84 2.72
C VAL A 7 9.75 9.95 3.70
N ARG A 8 9.71 10.96 4.58
CA ARG A 8 10.75 11.24 5.57
C ARG A 8 10.16 11.29 6.96
N SER A 9 10.61 10.40 7.84
CA SER A 9 10.22 10.31 9.26
C SER A 9 8.72 10.46 9.50
N LEU A 10 7.92 9.84 8.61
CA LEU A 10 6.47 10.03 8.60
C LEU A 10 5.81 9.33 9.78
N SER A 11 5.00 10.09 10.51
CA SER A 11 4.28 9.56 11.69
C SER A 11 2.83 9.99 11.67
N LYS A 12 1.95 9.07 12.11
CA LYS A 12 0.53 9.34 12.36
C LYS A 12 0.08 8.68 13.65
N PHE A 13 -0.28 9.50 14.61
CA PHE A 13 -0.81 9.08 15.90
C PHE A 13 -2.27 9.52 16.01
N TYR A 14 -3.12 8.63 16.52
CA TYR A 14 -4.51 8.92 16.80
C TYR A 14 -4.74 8.96 18.32
N PRO A 15 -5.37 10.02 18.85
CA PRO A 15 -5.71 10.08 20.25
C PRO A 15 -6.80 9.06 20.57
N ILE A 16 -6.61 8.30 21.66
CA ILE A 16 -7.59 7.34 22.18
C ILE A 16 -8.02 7.77 23.58
N LYS A 17 -9.31 7.90 23.79
CA LYS A 17 -9.87 8.11 25.11
C LYS A 17 -9.90 6.76 25.85
N ARG A 18 -8.96 6.51 26.74
CA ARG A 18 -8.94 5.34 27.62
C ARG A 18 -8.88 5.83 29.06
N ALA A 19 -9.92 5.51 29.85
CA ALA A 19 -9.97 5.64 31.31
C ALA A 19 -9.06 6.73 31.93
N GLY A 20 -9.30 8.01 31.59
CA GLY A 20 -8.68 9.15 32.27
C GLY A 20 -7.26 9.55 31.83
N ARG A 21 -6.59 8.83 30.94
CA ARG A 21 -5.29 9.20 30.35
C ARG A 21 -5.40 9.26 28.84
N GLY A 22 -4.88 10.35 28.24
CA GLY A 22 -4.77 10.50 26.79
C GLY A 22 -3.72 9.53 26.25
N ALA A 23 -4.16 8.38 25.70
CA ALA A 23 -3.31 7.41 25.05
C ALA A 23 -3.27 7.68 23.52
N ARG A 24 -2.22 7.23 22.84
CA ARG A 24 -2.04 7.43 21.38
C ARG A 24 -1.87 6.09 20.68
N LEU A 25 -2.67 5.89 19.65
CA LEU A 25 -2.44 4.78 18.70
C LEU A 25 -1.38 5.21 17.69
N HIS A 26 -0.25 4.51 17.63
CA HIS A 26 0.82 4.71 16.67
C HIS A 26 0.52 3.93 15.38
N ALA A 27 -0.29 4.52 14.51
CA ALA A 27 -0.70 3.85 13.27
C ALA A 27 0.40 3.84 12.20
N VAL A 28 1.20 4.90 12.13
CA VAL A 28 2.45 5.00 11.36
C VAL A 28 3.44 5.72 12.28
N ASP A 29 4.65 5.21 12.39
CA ASP A 29 5.60 5.66 13.41
C ASP A 29 7.01 5.69 12.84
N ASP A 30 7.49 6.91 12.51
CA ASP A 30 8.82 7.20 12.00
C ASP A 30 9.20 6.32 10.80
N VAL A 31 8.46 6.49 9.71
CA VAL A 31 8.60 5.70 8.49
C VAL A 31 9.30 6.51 7.41
N ASP A 32 10.37 5.92 6.84
CA ASP A 32 11.05 6.38 5.64
C ASP A 32 10.77 5.43 4.48
N LEU A 33 10.39 5.97 3.33
CA LEU A 33 10.07 5.18 2.14
C LEU A 33 10.32 6.02 0.87
N THR A 34 10.86 5.39 -0.16
CA THR A 34 10.94 5.99 -1.50
C THR A 34 10.20 5.13 -2.51
N ILE A 35 9.63 5.77 -3.54
CA ILE A 35 9.08 5.09 -4.72
C ILE A 35 9.68 5.76 -5.94
N GLY A 36 10.35 4.99 -6.78
CA GLY A 36 10.93 5.45 -8.04
C GLY A 36 9.88 5.67 -9.13
N THR A 37 10.25 6.42 -10.17
CA THR A 37 9.40 6.56 -11.36
C THR A 37 9.29 5.22 -12.10
N GLY A 38 8.07 4.80 -12.43
CA GLY A 38 7.76 3.52 -13.08
C GLY A 38 7.92 2.29 -12.16
N GLU A 39 8.26 2.50 -10.89
CA GLU A 39 8.42 1.42 -9.92
C GLU A 39 7.08 0.89 -9.43
N SER A 40 7.03 -0.42 -9.12
CA SER A 40 5.91 -1.07 -8.46
C SER A 40 6.35 -1.57 -7.09
N VAL A 41 5.85 -0.93 -6.05
CA VAL A 41 6.16 -1.24 -4.65
C VAL A 41 4.96 -1.92 -4.01
N GLY A 42 5.16 -3.10 -3.44
CA GLY A 42 4.18 -3.80 -2.62
C GLY A 42 4.27 -3.35 -1.16
N LEU A 43 3.16 -3.03 -0.53
CA LEU A 43 3.07 -2.75 0.91
C LEU A 43 2.27 -3.86 1.57
N VAL A 44 2.91 -4.67 2.40
CA VAL A 44 2.33 -5.86 3.02
C VAL A 44 2.43 -5.85 4.54
N GLY A 45 1.61 -6.66 5.20
CA GLY A 45 1.58 -6.85 6.64
C GLY A 45 0.20 -7.25 7.14
N GLU A 46 0.10 -7.68 8.38
CA GLU A 46 -1.17 -8.08 9.01
C GLU A 46 -2.20 -6.93 9.03
N SER A 47 -3.48 -7.28 9.20
CA SER A 47 -4.54 -6.28 9.39
C SER A 47 -4.23 -5.41 10.60
N GLY A 48 -4.46 -4.09 10.46
CA GLY A 48 -4.19 -3.13 11.54
C GLY A 48 -2.72 -2.70 11.69
N CYS A 49 -1.77 -3.16 10.85
CA CYS A 49 -0.37 -2.76 10.95
C CYS A 49 -0.07 -1.32 10.46
N GLY A 50 -1.06 -0.59 9.89
CA GLY A 50 -0.90 0.81 9.45
C GLY A 50 -0.97 1.05 7.95
N LYS A 51 -1.13 0.03 7.10
CA LYS A 51 -1.15 0.15 5.62
C LYS A 51 -2.16 1.17 5.10
N SER A 52 -3.43 1.06 5.50
CA SER A 52 -4.47 2.00 5.03
C SER A 52 -4.25 3.42 5.57
N THR A 53 -3.59 3.58 6.72
CA THR A 53 -3.17 4.89 7.20
C THR A 53 -2.06 5.46 6.31
N MET A 54 -1.08 4.64 5.92
CA MET A 54 -0.04 5.03 4.96
C MET A 54 -0.64 5.45 3.62
N VAL A 55 -1.58 4.68 3.06
CA VAL A 55 -2.33 5.05 1.83
C VAL A 55 -2.98 6.42 1.96
N ARG A 56 -3.68 6.68 3.07
CA ARG A 56 -4.36 7.96 3.31
C ARG A 56 -3.38 9.13 3.48
N LEU A 57 -2.24 8.91 4.09
CA LEU A 57 -1.18 9.91 4.23
C LEU A 57 -0.58 10.27 2.86
N LEU A 58 -0.20 9.28 2.05
CA LEU A 58 0.36 9.48 0.71
C LEU A 58 -0.65 10.11 -0.25
N GLY A 59 -1.92 9.73 -0.16
CA GLY A 59 -3.03 10.35 -0.90
C GLY A 59 -3.43 11.73 -0.38
N ARG A 60 -2.79 12.25 0.69
CA ARG A 60 -3.13 13.51 1.36
C ARG A 60 -4.61 13.60 1.78
N LEU A 61 -5.20 12.46 2.15
CA LEU A 61 -6.56 12.37 2.68
C LEU A 61 -6.61 12.67 4.19
N ILE A 62 -5.49 12.51 4.87
CA ILE A 62 -5.27 12.87 6.27
C ILE A 62 -3.92 13.57 6.42
N ASP A 63 -3.80 14.44 7.42
CA ASP A 63 -2.53 15.08 7.76
C ASP A 63 -1.67 14.16 8.63
N PRO A 64 -0.34 14.14 8.43
CA PRO A 64 0.58 13.45 9.33
C PRO A 64 0.62 14.16 10.70
N THR A 65 1.07 13.45 11.72
CA THR A 65 1.42 14.04 13.03
C THR A 65 2.82 14.66 12.97
N ALA A 66 3.72 14.03 12.23
CA ALA A 66 5.09 14.51 11.99
C ALA A 66 5.62 13.92 10.67
N GLY A 67 6.72 14.47 10.17
CA GLY A 67 7.39 14.01 8.95
C GLY A 67 6.82 14.63 7.68
N GLN A 68 7.34 14.19 6.54
CA GLN A 68 7.08 14.80 5.24
C GLN A 68 6.77 13.76 4.17
N VAL A 69 5.98 14.16 3.18
CA VAL A 69 5.74 13.43 1.93
C VAL A 69 6.07 14.36 0.76
N LEU A 70 7.08 13.97 -0.02
CA LEU A 70 7.49 14.73 -1.20
C LEU A 70 7.08 13.98 -2.48
N LEU A 71 6.58 14.72 -3.47
CA LEU A 71 6.24 14.24 -4.81
C LEU A 71 7.14 14.93 -5.84
N GLY A 72 8.14 14.22 -6.35
CA GLY A 72 9.13 14.79 -7.27
C GLY A 72 9.87 15.99 -6.66
N GLY A 73 10.15 15.96 -5.36
CA GLY A 73 10.79 17.02 -4.59
C GLY A 73 9.84 18.09 -4.01
N GLU A 74 8.57 18.12 -4.43
CA GLU A 74 7.58 19.04 -3.87
C GLU A 74 7.01 18.49 -2.54
N ASP A 75 7.13 19.24 -1.44
CA ASP A 75 6.58 18.86 -0.15
C ASP A 75 5.06 19.03 -0.11
N LEU A 76 4.34 17.90 -0.18
CA LEU A 76 2.89 17.87 -0.13
C LEU A 76 2.36 18.17 1.29
N THR A 77 3.15 17.91 2.32
CA THR A 77 2.75 18.11 3.72
C THR A 77 2.79 19.57 4.16
N ALA A 78 3.56 20.39 3.45
CA ALA A 78 3.56 21.86 3.63
C ALA A 78 2.24 22.52 3.19
N MET A 79 1.39 21.81 2.43
CA MET A 79 0.08 22.30 2.01
C MET A 79 -1.01 21.81 2.95
N THR A 80 -2.02 22.64 3.20
CA THR A 80 -3.27 22.17 3.82
C THR A 80 -3.99 21.20 2.86
N GLN A 81 -4.84 20.31 3.39
CA GLN A 81 -5.63 19.39 2.55
C GLN A 81 -6.47 20.14 1.50
N ALA A 82 -7.07 21.27 1.87
CA ALA A 82 -7.87 22.09 0.95
C ALA A 82 -7.00 22.67 -0.19
N LYS A 83 -5.79 23.15 0.11
CA LYS A 83 -4.85 23.65 -0.91
C LYS A 83 -4.36 22.50 -1.80
N PHE A 84 -4.05 21.34 -1.24
CA PHE A 84 -3.66 20.16 -2.03
C PHE A 84 -4.80 19.70 -2.95
N ALA A 85 -6.06 19.67 -2.47
CA ALA A 85 -7.21 19.25 -3.26
C ALA A 85 -7.41 20.06 -4.56
N SER A 86 -6.98 21.34 -4.56
CA SER A 86 -7.02 22.24 -5.73
C SER A 86 -5.68 22.34 -6.47
N SER A 87 -4.62 21.69 -6.00
CA SER A 87 -3.29 21.75 -6.60
C SER A 87 -3.15 20.86 -7.84
N ALA A 88 -2.19 21.19 -8.71
CA ALA A 88 -1.83 20.35 -9.85
C ALA A 88 -1.28 18.97 -9.40
N SER A 89 -0.69 18.90 -8.21
CA SER A 89 -0.13 17.66 -7.65
C SER A 89 -1.21 16.65 -7.29
N ARG A 90 -2.47 17.08 -7.02
CA ARG A 90 -3.60 16.20 -6.73
C ARG A 90 -3.90 15.21 -7.86
N ARG A 91 -3.76 15.61 -9.13
CA ARG A 91 -3.96 14.70 -10.28
C ARG A 91 -2.87 13.64 -10.39
N ARG A 92 -1.64 13.96 -9.95
CA ARG A 92 -0.47 13.07 -10.06
C ARG A 92 -0.54 11.86 -9.15
N ILE A 93 -1.35 11.91 -8.07
CA ILE A 93 -1.58 10.79 -7.13
C ILE A 93 -3.05 10.44 -7.15
N GLN A 94 -3.36 9.21 -7.55
CA GLN A 94 -4.73 8.68 -7.52
C GLN A 94 -4.79 7.42 -6.68
N VAL A 95 -5.96 7.18 -6.08
CA VAL A 95 -6.19 6.05 -5.18
C VAL A 95 -7.37 5.21 -5.68
N VAL A 96 -7.17 3.91 -5.78
CA VAL A 96 -8.22 2.91 -5.92
C VAL A 96 -8.40 2.25 -4.55
N PHE A 97 -9.57 2.42 -3.94
CA PHE A 97 -9.87 1.91 -2.61
C PHE A 97 -10.34 0.46 -2.65
N GLN A 98 -10.27 -0.21 -1.51
CA GLN A 98 -10.57 -1.61 -1.29
C GLN A 98 -11.96 -2.02 -1.78
N ASP A 99 -13.01 -1.24 -1.49
CA ASP A 99 -14.37 -1.51 -1.95
C ASP A 99 -14.76 -0.53 -3.06
N ALA A 100 -14.85 -1.06 -4.29
CA ALA A 100 -15.34 -0.31 -5.43
C ALA A 100 -16.80 0.14 -5.24
N THR A 101 -17.61 -0.58 -4.45
CA THR A 101 -19.02 -0.24 -4.20
C THR A 101 -19.12 1.00 -3.33
N GLU A 102 -18.34 1.06 -2.25
CA GLU A 102 -18.33 2.21 -1.33
C GLU A 102 -17.60 3.42 -1.92
N SER A 103 -16.65 3.20 -2.83
CA SER A 103 -15.84 4.26 -3.43
C SER A 103 -16.51 4.97 -4.62
N LEU A 104 -17.52 4.37 -5.24
CA LEU A 104 -18.28 4.97 -6.32
C LEU A 104 -19.53 5.68 -5.78
N ASN A 105 -19.79 6.90 -6.26
CA ASN A 105 -21.03 7.59 -5.94
C ASN A 105 -22.22 6.81 -6.55
N PRO A 106 -23.16 6.29 -5.73
CA PRO A 106 -24.26 5.47 -6.23
C PRO A 106 -25.24 6.21 -7.16
N SER A 107 -25.23 7.55 -7.10
CA SER A 107 -26.07 8.41 -7.96
C SER A 107 -25.40 8.73 -9.31
N PHE A 108 -24.15 8.32 -9.51
CA PHE A 108 -23.42 8.55 -10.76
C PHE A 108 -23.49 7.31 -11.65
N ARG A 109 -23.73 7.53 -12.94
CA ARG A 109 -23.49 6.49 -13.94
C ARG A 109 -21.98 6.26 -14.09
N ALA A 110 -21.56 5.12 -14.66
CA ALA A 110 -20.14 4.81 -14.89
C ALA A 110 -19.44 5.92 -15.70
N PHE A 111 -20.11 6.47 -16.71
CA PHE A 111 -19.64 7.63 -17.47
C PHE A 111 -19.29 8.80 -16.54
N GLN A 112 -20.23 9.19 -15.67
CA GLN A 112 -20.06 10.31 -14.76
C GLN A 112 -18.95 10.08 -13.75
N ALA A 113 -18.82 8.84 -13.25
CA ALA A 113 -17.77 8.46 -12.33
C ALA A 113 -16.37 8.61 -12.94
N ILE A 114 -16.20 8.25 -14.23
CA ILE A 114 -14.95 8.40 -14.97
C ILE A 114 -14.70 9.87 -15.36
N ALA A 115 -15.76 10.62 -15.71
CA ALA A 115 -15.68 12.01 -16.12
C ALA A 115 -15.38 12.98 -14.96
N ASP A 116 -15.78 12.65 -13.72
CA ASP A 116 -15.66 13.54 -12.57
C ASP A 116 -14.21 14.03 -12.31
N PRO A 117 -13.19 13.18 -12.25
CA PRO A 117 -11.81 13.64 -12.10
C PRO A 117 -11.30 14.44 -13.30
N LEU A 118 -11.72 14.14 -14.52
CA LEU A 118 -11.37 14.94 -15.71
C LEU A 118 -11.91 16.36 -15.59
N LYS A 119 -13.14 16.50 -15.12
CA LYS A 119 -13.77 17.80 -14.89
C LYS A 119 -13.09 18.55 -13.75
N ARG A 120 -12.89 17.91 -12.59
CA ARG A 120 -12.41 18.57 -11.37
C ARG A 120 -10.92 18.86 -11.39
N LEU A 121 -10.11 17.95 -11.94
CA LEU A 121 -8.64 18.03 -11.86
C LEU A 121 -8.00 18.55 -13.15
N LEU A 122 -8.68 18.44 -14.31
CA LEU A 122 -8.18 18.93 -15.59
C LEU A 122 -9.01 20.12 -16.12
N GLY A 123 -10.10 20.50 -15.44
CA GLY A 123 -10.96 21.61 -15.87
C GLY A 123 -11.69 21.33 -17.19
N MET A 124 -11.80 20.05 -17.59
CA MET A 124 -12.48 19.70 -18.84
C MET A 124 -13.98 19.98 -18.73
N ASN A 125 -14.51 20.70 -19.70
CA ASN A 125 -15.96 20.93 -19.77
C ASN A 125 -16.66 19.74 -20.44
N ASN A 126 -17.97 19.58 -20.18
CA ASN A 126 -18.77 18.59 -20.87
C ASN A 126 -18.79 18.89 -22.40
N GLY A 127 -18.52 17.89 -23.21
CA GLY A 127 -18.46 18.04 -24.65
C GLY A 127 -17.80 16.84 -25.33
N ALA A 128 -17.55 16.93 -26.64
CA ALA A 128 -17.00 15.84 -27.44
C ALA A 128 -15.62 15.37 -26.93
N GLU A 129 -14.81 16.25 -26.38
CA GLU A 129 -13.48 15.89 -25.83
C GLU A 129 -13.63 15.04 -24.56
N MET A 130 -14.52 15.41 -23.65
CA MET A 130 -14.86 14.63 -22.46
C MET A 130 -15.34 13.23 -22.84
N ASP A 131 -16.29 13.17 -23.80
CA ASP A 131 -16.87 11.91 -24.28
C ASP A 131 -15.77 11.00 -24.86
N ARG A 132 -14.92 11.52 -25.73
CA ARG A 132 -13.77 10.77 -26.28
C ARG A 132 -12.85 10.23 -25.21
N ARG A 133 -12.49 11.07 -24.22
CA ARG A 133 -11.58 10.69 -23.15
C ARG A 133 -12.17 9.60 -22.24
N VAL A 134 -13.46 9.72 -21.87
CA VAL A 134 -14.15 8.70 -21.06
C VAL A 134 -14.23 7.37 -21.81
N ARG A 135 -14.63 7.37 -23.09
CA ARG A 135 -14.71 6.15 -23.92
C ARG A 135 -13.34 5.50 -24.12
N ALA A 136 -12.32 6.29 -24.42
CA ALA A 136 -10.94 5.78 -24.53
C ALA A 136 -10.47 5.15 -23.22
N THR A 137 -10.75 5.78 -22.09
CA THR A 137 -10.39 5.23 -20.76
C THR A 137 -11.19 3.96 -20.45
N ALA A 138 -12.48 3.91 -20.78
CA ALA A 138 -13.30 2.71 -20.64
C ALA A 138 -12.76 1.55 -21.48
N ALA A 139 -12.41 1.80 -22.74
CA ALA A 139 -11.79 0.80 -23.62
C ALA A 139 -10.45 0.32 -23.06
N LEU A 140 -9.63 1.22 -22.51
CA LEU A 140 -8.33 0.92 -21.91
C LEU A 140 -8.44 -0.08 -20.75
N VAL A 141 -9.50 0.03 -19.92
CA VAL A 141 -9.77 -0.90 -18.81
C VAL A 141 -10.64 -2.08 -19.23
N GLY A 142 -10.99 -2.22 -20.51
CA GLY A 142 -11.86 -3.27 -21.01
C GLY A 142 -13.29 -3.20 -20.47
N LEU A 143 -13.82 -2.01 -20.22
CA LEU A 143 -15.21 -1.79 -19.86
C LEU A 143 -16.03 -1.55 -21.13
N PRO A 144 -17.02 -2.41 -21.47
CA PRO A 144 -17.89 -2.24 -22.63
C PRO A 144 -18.62 -0.89 -22.58
N GLU A 145 -18.78 -0.26 -23.74
CA GLU A 145 -19.33 1.08 -23.88
C GLU A 145 -20.79 1.20 -23.40
N GLU A 146 -21.58 0.17 -23.63
CA GLU A 146 -22.97 0.08 -23.18
C GLU A 146 -23.11 0.15 -21.65
N LEU A 147 -22.06 -0.20 -20.90
CA LEU A 147 -22.04 -0.13 -19.45
C LEU A 147 -21.79 1.28 -18.92
N LEU A 148 -21.34 2.22 -19.74
CA LEU A 148 -21.11 3.60 -19.33
C LEU A 148 -22.39 4.31 -18.84
N GLN A 149 -23.57 3.87 -19.29
CA GLN A 149 -24.84 4.42 -18.87
C GLN A 149 -25.43 3.74 -17.62
N ARG A 150 -24.78 2.69 -17.10
CA ARG A 150 -25.25 1.94 -15.91
C ARG A 150 -24.81 2.62 -14.62
N TYR A 151 -25.65 2.49 -13.59
CA TYR A 151 -25.33 2.86 -12.23
C TYR A 151 -24.52 1.75 -11.53
N PRO A 152 -23.76 2.05 -10.46
CA PRO A 152 -22.95 1.06 -9.75
C PRO A 152 -23.72 -0.21 -9.31
N HIS A 153 -24.97 -0.07 -8.86
CA HIS A 153 -25.80 -1.20 -8.46
C HIS A 153 -26.24 -2.12 -9.62
N GLN A 154 -26.08 -1.66 -10.87
CA GLN A 154 -26.40 -2.43 -12.09
C GLN A 154 -25.17 -3.12 -12.68
N LEU A 155 -24.00 -2.98 -12.05
CA LEU A 155 -22.71 -3.53 -12.49
C LEU A 155 -22.29 -4.71 -11.62
N SER A 156 -21.62 -5.69 -12.21
CA SER A 156 -20.96 -6.74 -11.42
C SER A 156 -19.77 -6.20 -10.61
N GLY A 157 -19.26 -6.95 -9.64
CA GLY A 157 -18.10 -6.57 -8.84
C GLY A 157 -16.88 -6.22 -9.70
N GLY A 158 -16.55 -7.04 -10.68
CA GLY A 158 -15.44 -6.80 -11.61
C GLY A 158 -15.67 -5.58 -12.53
N GLN A 159 -16.92 -5.32 -12.94
CA GLN A 159 -17.27 -4.12 -13.70
C GLN A 159 -17.13 -2.85 -12.85
N ARG A 160 -17.57 -2.87 -11.59
CA ARG A 160 -17.36 -1.77 -10.64
C ARG A 160 -15.88 -1.50 -10.40
N ALA A 161 -15.08 -2.56 -10.21
CA ALA A 161 -13.63 -2.42 -10.08
C ALA A 161 -13.00 -1.75 -11.30
N ARG A 162 -13.41 -2.12 -12.53
CA ARG A 162 -12.94 -1.47 -13.77
C ARG A 162 -13.36 0.01 -13.82
N VAL A 163 -14.56 0.38 -13.40
CA VAL A 163 -14.99 1.78 -13.32
C VAL A 163 -14.13 2.56 -12.31
N GLY A 164 -13.83 1.97 -11.14
CA GLY A 164 -12.95 2.58 -10.14
C GLY A 164 -11.53 2.80 -10.64
N ILE A 165 -10.98 1.80 -11.34
CA ILE A 165 -9.65 1.89 -11.99
C ILE A 165 -9.70 2.95 -13.12
N ALA A 166 -10.71 2.92 -14.00
CA ALA A 166 -10.87 3.90 -15.07
C ALA A 166 -10.91 5.33 -14.51
N ARG A 167 -11.71 5.57 -13.46
CA ARG A 167 -11.77 6.85 -12.76
C ARG A 167 -10.39 7.35 -12.32
N ALA A 168 -9.57 6.46 -11.76
CA ALA A 168 -8.26 6.81 -11.26
C ALA A 168 -7.25 7.08 -12.39
N VAL A 169 -7.26 6.28 -13.47
CA VAL A 169 -6.28 6.43 -14.57
C VAL A 169 -6.69 7.46 -15.61
N ALA A 170 -7.93 7.95 -15.63
CA ALA A 170 -8.44 8.93 -16.60
C ALA A 170 -7.60 10.22 -16.65
N VAL A 171 -7.02 10.62 -15.51
CA VAL A 171 -6.18 11.82 -15.37
C VAL A 171 -4.68 11.55 -15.59
N GLU A 172 -4.29 10.33 -15.96
CA GLU A 172 -2.91 9.89 -16.19
C GLU A 172 -1.99 10.21 -14.99
N PRO A 173 -2.23 9.58 -13.83
CA PRO A 173 -1.45 9.85 -12.64
C PRO A 173 0.00 9.35 -12.78
N SER A 174 0.93 10.00 -12.07
CA SER A 174 2.31 9.50 -11.93
C SER A 174 2.40 8.34 -10.94
N LEU A 175 1.57 8.38 -9.88
CA LEU A 175 1.44 7.34 -8.87
C LEU A 175 -0.01 6.86 -8.77
N LEU A 176 -0.22 5.56 -8.90
CA LEU A 176 -1.48 4.89 -8.58
C LEU A 176 -1.32 4.09 -7.29
N ILE A 177 -2.07 4.45 -6.27
CA ILE A 177 -2.15 3.72 -5.00
C ILE A 177 -3.34 2.76 -5.11
N LEU A 178 -3.08 1.49 -4.90
CA LEU A 178 -4.04 0.39 -5.01
C LEU A 178 -4.22 -0.24 -3.63
N ASP A 179 -5.25 0.17 -2.89
CA ASP A 179 -5.53 -0.32 -1.53
C ASP A 179 -6.43 -1.54 -1.59
N GLU A 180 -5.85 -2.74 -1.57
CA GLU A 180 -6.52 -4.04 -1.66
C GLU A 180 -7.56 -4.14 -2.80
N PRO A 181 -7.20 -3.78 -4.05
CA PRO A 181 -8.17 -3.50 -5.13
C PRO A 181 -8.97 -4.73 -5.59
N THR A 182 -8.65 -5.91 -5.10
CA THR A 182 -9.28 -7.17 -5.52
C THR A 182 -9.81 -8.01 -4.36
N SER A 183 -9.73 -7.54 -3.11
CA SER A 183 -10.09 -8.33 -1.92
C SER A 183 -11.58 -8.72 -1.85
N ALA A 184 -12.46 -7.94 -2.47
CA ALA A 184 -13.90 -8.19 -2.51
C ALA A 184 -14.37 -8.93 -3.80
N LEU A 185 -13.44 -9.49 -4.58
CA LEU A 185 -13.74 -10.13 -5.86
C LEU A 185 -13.49 -11.65 -5.80
N ASP A 186 -14.25 -12.41 -6.62
CA ASP A 186 -14.00 -13.83 -6.83
C ASP A 186 -12.59 -14.06 -7.42
N VAL A 187 -11.97 -15.20 -7.14
CA VAL A 187 -10.61 -15.54 -7.58
C VAL A 187 -10.42 -15.39 -9.10
N SER A 188 -11.41 -15.82 -9.90
CA SER A 188 -11.35 -15.70 -11.36
C SER A 188 -11.36 -14.23 -11.83
N VAL A 189 -12.22 -13.41 -11.24
CA VAL A 189 -12.31 -11.97 -11.53
C VAL A 189 -11.08 -11.24 -11.01
N GLN A 190 -10.57 -11.62 -9.83
CA GLN A 190 -9.32 -11.09 -9.28
C GLN A 190 -8.17 -11.26 -10.28
N ALA A 191 -7.95 -12.46 -10.83
CA ALA A 191 -6.87 -12.70 -11.80
C ALA A 191 -6.98 -11.78 -13.03
N VAL A 192 -8.20 -11.54 -13.52
CA VAL A 192 -8.45 -10.66 -14.67
C VAL A 192 -8.11 -9.19 -14.33
N ILE A 193 -8.48 -8.71 -13.14
CA ILE A 193 -8.17 -7.34 -12.69
C ILE A 193 -6.67 -7.16 -12.44
N LEU A 194 -5.98 -8.16 -11.87
CA LEU A 194 -4.53 -8.09 -11.65
C LEU A 194 -3.77 -8.02 -13.00
N ARG A 195 -4.19 -8.80 -13.99
CA ARG A 195 -3.63 -8.73 -15.34
C ARG A 195 -3.86 -7.35 -15.98
N LEU A 196 -5.08 -6.82 -15.85
CA LEU A 196 -5.39 -5.46 -16.29
C LEU A 196 -4.45 -4.42 -15.67
N LEU A 197 -4.22 -4.50 -14.35
CA LEU A 197 -3.33 -3.57 -13.64
C LEU A 197 -1.87 -3.69 -14.14
N ALA A 198 -1.39 -4.92 -14.39
CA ALA A 198 -0.06 -5.13 -14.97
C ALA A 198 0.05 -4.50 -16.38
N ASP A 199 -0.94 -4.71 -17.23
CA ASP A 199 -0.99 -4.15 -18.59
C ASP A 199 -1.06 -2.61 -18.56
N LEU A 200 -1.88 -2.03 -17.67
CA LEU A 200 -1.99 -0.58 -17.50
C LEU A 200 -0.67 0.05 -17.07
N ARG A 201 0.03 -0.58 -16.11
CA ARG A 201 1.34 -0.10 -15.66
C ARG A 201 2.33 -0.04 -16.81
N ALA A 202 2.41 -1.10 -17.62
CA ALA A 202 3.32 -1.17 -18.76
C ALA A 202 2.99 -0.11 -19.82
N ARG A 203 1.70 0.09 -20.12
CA ARG A 203 1.24 1.04 -21.18
C ARG A 203 1.36 2.50 -20.76
N LEU A 204 1.09 2.82 -19.49
CA LEU A 204 1.02 4.21 -19.01
C LEU A 204 2.27 4.63 -18.22
N ALA A 205 3.27 3.76 -18.11
CA ALA A 205 4.52 3.99 -17.36
C ALA A 205 4.31 4.56 -15.94
N MET A 206 3.19 4.20 -15.30
CA MET A 206 2.85 4.67 -13.95
C MET A 206 3.65 3.93 -12.89
N SER A 207 3.92 4.62 -11.78
CA SER A 207 4.40 3.98 -10.56
C SER A 207 3.23 3.45 -9.74
N TYR A 208 3.42 2.31 -9.07
CA TYR A 208 2.40 1.69 -8.22
C TYR A 208 2.85 1.62 -6.77
N LEU A 209 1.93 1.93 -5.86
CA LEU A 209 1.95 1.42 -4.50
C LEU A 209 0.80 0.42 -4.35
N PHE A 210 1.12 -0.85 -4.31
CA PHE A 210 0.16 -1.95 -4.25
C PHE A 210 0.06 -2.47 -2.81
N VAL A 211 -1.05 -2.22 -2.16
CA VAL A 211 -1.32 -2.70 -0.80
C VAL A 211 -2.11 -3.99 -0.86
N SER A 212 -1.61 -5.03 -0.22
CA SER A 212 -2.29 -6.32 -0.14
C SER A 212 -1.88 -7.09 1.11
N HIS A 213 -2.77 -7.95 1.58
CA HIS A 213 -2.45 -9.01 2.53
C HIS A 213 -2.09 -10.33 1.82
N ASP A 214 -2.34 -10.45 0.51
CA ASP A 214 -1.96 -11.61 -0.30
C ASP A 214 -0.57 -11.39 -0.94
N LEU A 215 0.41 -12.10 -0.38
CA LEU A 215 1.79 -12.05 -0.84
C LEU A 215 1.99 -12.63 -2.24
N ASN A 216 1.15 -13.57 -2.70
CA ASN A 216 1.25 -14.13 -4.06
C ASN A 216 0.95 -13.04 -5.10
N VAL A 217 -0.07 -12.22 -4.84
CA VAL A 217 -0.43 -11.09 -5.71
C VAL A 217 0.71 -10.07 -5.78
N VAL A 218 1.30 -9.74 -4.62
CA VAL A 218 2.43 -8.81 -4.54
C VAL A 218 3.65 -9.33 -5.31
N ARG A 219 3.94 -10.64 -5.21
CA ARG A 219 5.02 -11.29 -5.96
C ARG A 219 4.85 -11.14 -7.47
N LEU A 220 3.61 -11.17 -7.96
CA LEU A 220 3.31 -11.08 -9.40
C LEU A 220 3.43 -9.65 -9.95
N LEU A 221 3.09 -8.64 -9.15
CA LEU A 221 2.92 -7.26 -9.63
C LEU A 221 4.03 -6.31 -9.21
N CYS A 222 4.75 -6.60 -8.12
CA CYS A 222 5.67 -5.66 -7.51
C CYS A 222 7.13 -6.07 -7.73
N SER A 223 7.97 -5.08 -8.00
CA SER A 223 9.43 -5.27 -8.13
C SER A 223 10.14 -5.23 -6.78
N ARG A 224 9.58 -4.48 -5.82
CA ARG A 224 10.08 -4.33 -4.45
C ARG A 224 8.94 -4.43 -3.46
N VAL A 225 9.20 -4.95 -2.28
CA VAL A 225 8.20 -5.13 -1.24
C VAL A 225 8.66 -4.47 0.05
N VAL A 226 7.72 -3.81 0.70
CA VAL A 226 7.85 -3.15 2.00
C VAL A 226 6.94 -3.88 2.98
N VAL A 227 7.50 -4.39 4.06
CA VAL A 227 6.78 -5.12 5.11
C VAL A 227 6.56 -4.20 6.29
N MET A 228 5.30 -4.00 6.67
CA MET A 228 4.92 -3.22 7.84
C MET A 228 4.44 -4.10 8.99
N TYR A 229 4.84 -3.74 10.21
CA TYR A 229 4.37 -4.35 11.45
C TYR A 229 4.16 -3.26 12.51
N LEU A 230 2.94 -3.17 13.05
CA LEU A 230 2.55 -2.22 14.12
C LEU A 230 3.09 -0.79 13.90
N GLY A 231 2.82 -0.22 12.73
CA GLY A 231 3.16 1.14 12.38
C GLY A 231 4.59 1.36 11.89
N LYS A 232 5.47 0.36 11.92
CA LYS A 232 6.86 0.46 11.48
C LYS A 232 7.13 -0.38 10.24
N ILE A 233 8.08 0.07 9.42
CA ILE A 233 8.67 -0.78 8.37
C ILE A 233 9.70 -1.70 9.03
N VAL A 234 9.54 -3.01 8.81
CA VAL A 234 10.42 -4.03 9.39
C VAL A 234 11.35 -4.66 8.36
N GLU A 235 10.96 -4.66 7.07
CA GLU A 235 11.82 -5.15 5.99
C GLU A 235 11.45 -4.47 4.67
N ILE A 236 12.48 -4.17 3.86
CA ILE A 236 12.35 -3.71 2.47
C ILE A 236 13.30 -4.54 1.63
N ALA A 237 12.80 -5.17 0.57
CA ALA A 237 13.64 -5.97 -0.32
C ALA A 237 13.09 -6.00 -1.75
N PRO A 238 13.92 -6.30 -2.77
CA PRO A 238 13.44 -6.78 -4.06
C PRO A 238 12.48 -7.96 -3.85
N ALA A 239 11.40 -8.03 -4.62
CA ALA A 239 10.37 -9.05 -4.41
C ALA A 239 10.95 -10.46 -4.38
N GLU A 240 11.82 -10.83 -5.34
CA GLU A 240 12.45 -12.13 -5.38
C GLU A 240 13.22 -12.46 -4.08
N MET A 241 14.00 -11.51 -3.58
CA MET A 241 14.79 -11.68 -2.35
C MET A 241 13.91 -11.84 -1.12
N LEU A 242 12.79 -11.08 -1.05
CA LEU A 242 11.87 -11.18 0.09
C LEU A 242 11.24 -12.57 0.19
N PHE A 243 10.93 -13.21 -0.94
CA PHE A 243 10.31 -14.54 -0.97
C PHE A 243 11.32 -15.69 -0.83
N THR A 244 12.57 -15.50 -1.24
CA THR A 244 13.61 -16.56 -1.19
C THR A 244 14.49 -16.48 0.04
N ALA A 245 14.77 -15.27 0.52
CA ALA A 245 15.71 -15.02 1.62
C ALA A 245 15.25 -13.90 2.56
N PRO A 246 14.02 -13.98 3.15
CA PRO A 246 13.53 -12.99 4.10
C PRO A 246 14.47 -12.91 5.33
N ARG A 247 14.74 -11.70 5.81
CA ARG A 247 15.69 -11.43 6.89
C ARG A 247 15.03 -11.16 8.23
N HIS A 248 13.84 -10.54 8.23
CA HIS A 248 13.12 -10.29 9.46
C HIS A 248 12.28 -11.52 9.86
N PRO A 249 12.26 -11.97 11.13
CA PRO A 249 11.48 -13.15 11.55
C PRO A 249 9.98 -13.06 11.26
N TYR A 250 9.41 -11.86 11.31
CA TYR A 250 8.02 -11.63 10.91
C TYR A 250 7.80 -11.92 9.43
N THR A 251 8.69 -11.43 8.56
CA THR A 251 8.61 -11.70 7.11
C THR A 251 8.78 -13.17 6.81
N GLN A 252 9.71 -13.85 7.51
CA GLN A 252 9.90 -15.31 7.41
C GLN A 252 8.60 -16.05 7.70
N ALA A 253 7.90 -15.66 8.76
CA ALA A 253 6.61 -16.26 9.11
C ALA A 253 5.51 -15.94 8.10
N LEU A 254 5.45 -14.71 7.58
CA LEU A 254 4.49 -14.34 6.52
C LEU A 254 4.72 -15.15 5.24
N VAL A 255 5.97 -15.30 4.79
CA VAL A 255 6.31 -16.07 3.59
C VAL A 255 6.05 -17.56 3.81
N ALA A 256 6.37 -18.10 4.99
CA ALA A 256 6.09 -19.50 5.33
C ALA A 256 4.59 -19.82 5.43
N ALA A 257 3.74 -18.83 5.70
CA ALA A 257 2.28 -18.98 5.72
C ALA A 257 1.65 -19.09 4.33
N ILE A 258 2.38 -18.75 3.25
CA ILE A 258 1.90 -18.88 1.87
C ILE A 258 1.65 -20.35 1.57
N PRO A 259 0.45 -20.70 1.05
CA PRO A 259 0.16 -22.07 0.62
C PRO A 259 1.10 -22.51 -0.51
N ASP A 260 1.90 -23.53 -0.26
CA ASP A 260 2.74 -24.17 -1.28
C ASP A 260 2.25 -25.60 -1.49
N PRO A 261 1.75 -25.95 -2.68
CA PRO A 261 1.32 -27.31 -3.00
C PRO A 261 2.43 -28.36 -2.86
N ALA A 262 3.71 -27.95 -3.06
CA ALA A 262 4.86 -28.86 -2.93
C ALA A 262 5.19 -29.21 -1.47
N ARG A 263 4.72 -28.42 -0.51
CA ARG A 263 4.95 -28.60 0.94
C ARG A 263 3.72 -29.13 1.67
N ARG A 264 2.93 -29.99 1.01
CA ARG A 264 1.76 -30.63 1.65
C ARG A 264 2.22 -31.55 2.80
N GLY A 265 1.69 -31.28 4.02
CA GLY A 265 1.98 -32.07 5.21
C GLY A 265 3.12 -31.56 6.10
N GLU A 266 3.85 -30.54 5.72
CA GLU A 266 4.79 -29.86 6.60
C GLU A 266 4.06 -28.97 7.61
N ALA A 267 4.48 -29.01 8.88
CA ALA A 267 3.99 -28.09 9.91
C ALA A 267 4.41 -26.66 9.53
N ARG A 268 3.44 -25.81 9.28
CA ARG A 268 3.72 -24.40 8.98
C ARG A 268 4.09 -23.67 10.27
N PRO A 269 5.17 -22.86 10.28
CA PRO A 269 5.46 -22.02 11.42
C PRO A 269 4.29 -21.06 11.63
N ARG A 270 3.63 -21.20 12.76
CA ARG A 270 2.58 -20.26 13.18
C ARG A 270 3.24 -19.18 14.02
N LEU A 271 2.83 -17.95 13.80
CA LEU A 271 3.16 -16.88 14.73
C LEU A 271 2.33 -17.08 16.00
N ASP A 272 3.00 -17.40 17.09
CA ASP A 272 2.34 -17.54 18.38
C ASP A 272 1.93 -16.17 18.93
N GLY A 273 0.84 -16.15 19.68
CA GLY A 273 0.35 -14.95 20.35
C GLY A 273 -0.36 -13.94 19.45
N SER A 274 -1.05 -13.00 20.07
CA SER A 274 -1.66 -11.85 19.41
C SER A 274 -0.65 -10.70 19.27
N PRO A 275 -0.80 -9.84 18.23
CA PRO A 275 -0.01 -8.63 18.14
C PRO A 275 -0.09 -7.81 19.44
N THR A 276 1.02 -7.25 19.88
CA THR A 276 1.04 -6.28 20.98
C THR A 276 0.21 -5.06 20.61
N SER A 277 -0.27 -4.34 21.61
CA SER A 277 -1.05 -3.13 21.36
C SER A 277 -0.17 -2.04 20.72
N PRO A 278 -0.59 -1.44 19.60
CA PRO A 278 0.09 -0.26 19.04
C PRO A 278 -0.25 1.03 19.82
N ILE A 279 -0.89 0.93 20.97
CA ILE A 279 -1.25 2.07 21.84
C ILE A 279 -0.10 2.30 22.81
N ASP A 280 0.50 3.49 22.74
CA ASP A 280 1.66 3.93 23.53
C ASP A 280 2.72 2.82 23.65
N PRO A 281 3.18 2.27 22.53
CA PRO A 281 4.18 1.21 22.56
C PRO A 281 5.51 1.77 23.06
N ASP A 282 6.29 0.92 23.77
CA ASP A 282 7.63 1.30 24.20
C ASP A 282 8.49 1.71 22.98
N PRO A 283 9.00 2.94 22.94
CA PRO A 283 9.81 3.44 21.83
C PRO A 283 11.14 2.71 21.68
N ASN A 284 11.64 2.10 22.76
CA ASN A 284 12.92 1.40 22.78
C ASN A 284 12.80 -0.10 22.49
N ALA A 285 11.59 -0.67 22.57
CA ALA A 285 11.41 -2.10 22.35
C ALA A 285 11.05 -2.45 20.91
N CYS A 286 11.63 -3.53 20.39
CA CYS A 286 11.24 -4.11 19.12
C CYS A 286 9.75 -4.46 19.10
N ARG A 287 8.98 -3.92 18.16
CA ARG A 287 7.54 -4.13 18.05
C ARG A 287 7.14 -5.61 17.92
N PHE A 288 8.02 -6.43 17.39
CA PHE A 288 7.77 -7.85 17.17
C PHE A 288 8.26 -8.74 18.32
N TYR A 289 8.96 -8.21 19.33
CA TYR A 289 9.60 -8.98 20.40
C TYR A 289 8.70 -10.06 21.01
N GLY A 290 7.47 -9.72 21.44
CA GLY A 290 6.55 -10.64 22.12
C GLY A 290 6.05 -11.82 21.28
N ARG A 291 6.30 -11.83 19.95
CA ARG A 291 5.93 -12.89 19.00
C ARG A 291 7.14 -13.45 18.27
N CYS A 292 8.34 -12.92 18.56
CA CYS A 292 9.55 -13.27 17.83
C CYS A 292 10.17 -14.55 18.38
N PRO A 293 10.34 -15.61 17.57
CA PRO A 293 10.99 -16.84 18.03
C PRO A 293 12.50 -16.64 18.31
N LYS A 294 13.08 -15.51 17.87
CA LYS A 294 14.48 -15.12 18.12
C LYS A 294 14.59 -13.98 19.15
N GLY A 295 13.50 -13.71 19.91
CA GLY A 295 13.47 -12.63 20.88
C GLY A 295 14.52 -12.79 21.97
N ALA A 296 15.31 -11.73 22.22
CA ALA A 296 16.34 -11.67 23.26
C ALA A 296 16.24 -10.34 24.02
N ASP A 297 16.96 -10.21 25.14
CA ASP A 297 16.88 -9.03 26.02
C ASP A 297 17.16 -7.72 25.30
N ILE A 298 18.07 -7.71 24.34
CA ILE A 298 18.35 -6.53 23.51
C ILE A 298 17.11 -6.02 22.79
N CYS A 299 16.18 -6.91 22.43
CA CYS A 299 14.93 -6.52 21.74
C CYS A 299 13.93 -5.79 22.66
N THR A 300 14.11 -5.85 23.98
CA THR A 300 13.28 -5.11 24.96
C THR A 300 13.87 -3.75 25.30
N THR A 301 15.15 -3.52 25.03
CA THR A 301 15.89 -2.33 25.46
C THR A 301 16.35 -1.45 24.30
N ALA A 302 16.40 -2.01 23.08
CA ALA A 302 16.82 -1.27 21.89
C ALA A 302 15.92 -1.60 20.69
N MET A 303 15.29 -0.56 20.10
CA MET A 303 14.58 -0.68 18.82
C MET A 303 15.60 -0.90 17.69
N PRO A 304 15.52 -2.01 16.94
CA PRO A 304 16.43 -2.23 15.83
C PRO A 304 16.17 -1.21 14.72
N PRO A 305 17.22 -0.48 14.25
CA PRO A 305 17.06 0.40 13.09
C PRO A 305 16.88 -0.40 11.81
N LEU A 306 16.20 0.18 10.82
CA LEU A 306 16.15 -0.36 9.47
C LEU A 306 17.54 -0.18 8.83
N ARG A 307 18.29 -1.28 8.66
CA ARG A 307 19.67 -1.27 8.16
C ARG A 307 19.84 -2.17 6.94
N ALA A 308 20.83 -1.87 6.09
CA ALA A 308 21.17 -2.69 4.95
C ALA A 308 21.67 -4.08 5.41
N VAL A 309 21.10 -5.13 4.83
CA VAL A 309 21.44 -6.53 5.07
C VAL A 309 21.84 -7.27 3.77
N GLY A 310 21.83 -6.54 2.67
CA GLY A 310 22.21 -6.98 1.33
C GLY A 310 21.98 -5.86 0.31
N PRO A 311 22.25 -6.09 -0.98
CA PRO A 311 21.94 -5.15 -2.05
C PRO A 311 20.44 -4.84 -2.09
N ASP A 312 20.06 -3.57 -1.97
CA ASP A 312 18.66 -3.09 -1.93
C ASP A 312 17.76 -3.83 -0.92
N HIS A 313 18.37 -4.48 0.09
CA HIS A 313 17.69 -5.26 1.11
C HIS A 313 17.98 -4.68 2.50
N PHE A 314 16.93 -4.26 3.20
CA PHE A 314 16.98 -3.61 4.51
C PHE A 314 16.09 -4.37 5.49
N ALA A 315 16.53 -4.54 6.73
CA ALA A 315 15.75 -5.18 7.78
C ALA A 315 15.96 -4.50 9.14
N ALA A 316 14.88 -4.34 9.89
CA ALA A 316 14.86 -3.80 11.25
C ALA A 316 14.91 -4.96 12.27
N CYS A 317 16.04 -5.68 12.35
CA CYS A 317 16.23 -6.79 13.27
C CYS A 317 17.68 -6.85 13.73
N HIS A 318 17.91 -7.08 15.03
CA HIS A 318 19.26 -7.24 15.59
C HIS A 318 19.98 -8.45 14.98
N PHE A 319 19.26 -9.49 14.62
CA PHE A 319 19.76 -10.78 14.13
C PHE A 319 19.65 -10.97 12.60
N ALA A 320 19.37 -9.91 11.84
CA ALA A 320 19.14 -10.00 10.39
C ALA A 320 20.39 -10.44 9.59
N LEU A 321 21.58 -10.19 10.11
CA LEU A 321 22.86 -10.51 9.44
C LEU A 321 23.41 -11.89 9.79
N SER A 322 22.89 -12.57 10.82
CA SER A 322 23.37 -13.90 11.21
C SER A 322 22.96 -14.91 10.14
N PRO A 323 23.89 -15.60 9.48
CA PRO A 323 23.56 -16.78 8.69
C PRO A 323 22.94 -17.83 9.61
N HIS A 324 22.07 -18.68 9.10
CA HIS A 324 21.33 -19.71 9.80
C HIS A 324 22.08 -20.31 11.00
N GLY A 325 21.53 -20.13 12.22
CA GLY A 325 21.74 -21.05 13.34
C GLY A 325 23.17 -21.17 13.89
N GLY A 326 23.91 -20.08 14.01
CA GLY A 326 25.11 -20.03 14.84
C GLY A 326 24.75 -19.45 16.20
N THR A 327 24.70 -20.28 17.23
CA THR A 327 24.85 -19.88 18.62
C THR A 327 26.21 -19.21 18.76
N ASP A 328 26.26 -17.87 18.76
CA ASP A 328 27.40 -17.18 19.33
C ASP A 328 27.24 -17.23 20.85
N GLU A 329 27.76 -18.29 21.43
CA GLU A 329 28.23 -18.30 22.81
C GLU A 329 29.41 -17.30 22.91
N ARG A 330 29.15 -16.12 23.51
CA ARG A 330 30.05 -15.49 24.49
C ARG A 330 29.32 -14.36 25.21
#